data_c10996a0a14463285a8dd12455b8ce6a
#
_entry.id   c10996a0a14463285a8dd12455b8ce6a
#
_cell.length_a   1.000
_cell.length_b   1.000
_cell.length_c   1.000
_cell.angle_alpha   90.00
_cell.angle_beta   90.00
_cell.angle_gamma   90.00
#
_symmetry.space_group_name_H-M   'P 1'
#
loop_
_entity.id
_entity.type
_entity.pdbx_description
1 polymer ?
#
loop_
_entity_poly.entity_id
_entity_poly.type
_entity_poly.pdbx_seq_one_letter_code
_entity_poly.pdbx_strand_id
1 'polypeptide(L)' 'MNSEDMEFLKQLVKSLQDAEIKLEEAYNKKDREKFNNTKSLMLKLQSQIQEALKK' A
#
# COMPACT_ATOMS: atom_id res chain seq x y z
N MET A 1 2.07 -20.18 -7.92
CA MET A 1 1.55 -19.44 -6.75
C MET A 1 0.31 -20.15 -6.23
N ASN A 2 0.26 -20.52 -4.96
CA ASN A 2 -0.89 -21.21 -4.38
C ASN A 2 -1.98 -20.21 -3.95
N SER A 3 -3.15 -20.73 -3.50
CA SER A 3 -4.27 -19.89 -3.13
C SER A 3 -4.00 -18.98 -1.94
N GLU A 4 -3.18 -19.41 -0.99
CA GLU A 4 -2.81 -18.58 0.17
C GLU A 4 -1.95 -17.40 -0.26
N ASP A 5 -1.02 -17.63 -1.17
CA ASP A 5 -0.16 -16.57 -1.71
C ASP A 5 -0.98 -15.56 -2.51
N MET A 6 -1.98 -16.05 -3.25
CA MET A 6 -2.89 -15.19 -4.01
C MET A 6 -3.73 -14.32 -3.09
N GLU A 7 -4.23 -14.87 -1.99
CA GLU A 7 -5.01 -14.13 -1.00
C GLU A 7 -4.17 -13.05 -0.33
N PHE A 8 -2.93 -13.40 0.03
CA PHE A 8 -2.02 -12.46 0.65
C PHE A 8 -1.72 -11.30 -0.30
N LEU A 9 -1.45 -11.60 -1.56
CA LEU A 9 -1.17 -10.59 -2.57
C LEU A 9 -2.38 -9.67 -2.77
N LYS A 10 -3.59 -10.21 -2.82
CA LYS A 10 -4.82 -9.42 -2.92
C LYS A 10 -4.97 -8.45 -1.76
N GLN A 11 -4.66 -8.91 -0.54
CA GLN A 11 -4.73 -8.06 0.64
C GLN A 11 -3.72 -6.91 0.57
N LEU A 12 -2.52 -7.19 0.09
CA LEU A 12 -1.50 -6.15 -0.07
C LEU A 12 -1.93 -5.09 -1.10
N VAL A 13 -2.48 -5.54 -2.22
CA VAL A 13 -2.97 -4.64 -3.27
C VAL A 13 -4.13 -3.78 -2.75
N LYS A 14 -5.04 -4.38 -2.01
CA LYS A 14 -6.16 -3.64 -1.41
C LYS A 14 -5.65 -2.59 -0.43
N SER A 15 -4.69 -2.96 0.41
CA SER A 15 -4.08 -2.03 1.36
C SER A 15 -3.41 -0.86 0.66
N LEU A 16 -2.75 -1.14 -0.47
CA LEU A 16 -2.12 -0.09 -1.27
C LEU A 16 -3.18 0.86 -1.85
N GLN A 17 -4.28 0.34 -2.35
CA GLN A 17 -5.38 1.15 -2.86
C GLN A 17 -5.97 2.05 -1.77
N ASP A 18 -6.17 1.49 -0.57
CA ASP A 18 -6.66 2.27 0.58
C ASP A 18 -5.67 3.37 0.96
N ALA A 19 -4.39 3.07 0.92
CA ALA A 19 -3.35 4.06 1.20
C ALA A 19 -3.33 5.17 0.15
N GLU A 20 -3.58 4.87 -1.12
CA GLU A 20 -3.68 5.87 -2.18
C GLU A 20 -4.81 6.86 -1.90
N ILE A 21 -5.95 6.38 -1.43
CA ILE A 21 -7.08 7.23 -1.07
C ILE A 21 -6.71 8.15 0.09
N LYS A 22 -6.05 7.60 1.11
CA LYS A 22 -5.59 8.37 2.26
C LYS A 22 -4.56 9.43 1.87
N LEU A 23 -3.69 9.09 0.93
CA LEU A 23 -2.68 10.02 0.44
C LEU A 23 -3.35 11.23 -0.24
N GLU A 24 -4.35 10.97 -1.08
CA GLU A 24 -5.09 12.01 -1.75
C GLU A 24 -5.83 12.92 -0.75
N GLU A 25 -6.47 12.31 0.26
CA GLU A 25 -7.14 13.07 1.32
C GLU A 25 -6.16 13.96 2.08
N ALA A 26 -5.00 13.44 2.44
CA ALA A 26 -3.97 14.20 3.14
C ALA A 26 -3.47 15.37 2.29
N TYR A 27 -3.30 15.14 1.00
CA TYR A 27 -2.88 16.17 0.05
C TYR A 27 -3.93 17.29 0.00
N ASN A 28 -5.20 16.93 -0.15
CA ASN A 28 -6.29 17.88 -0.24
C ASN A 28 -6.47 18.71 1.03
N LYS A 29 -6.19 18.10 2.18
CA LYS A 29 -6.27 18.77 3.49
C LYS A 29 -4.97 19.47 3.86
N LYS A 30 -3.93 19.35 3.03
CA LYS A 30 -2.61 19.90 3.30
C LYS A 30 -2.00 19.40 4.61
N ASP A 31 -2.30 18.14 4.93
CA ASP A 31 -1.77 17.47 6.12
C ASP A 31 -0.44 16.79 5.74
N ARG A 32 0.65 17.49 5.92
CA ARG A 32 1.99 17.03 5.52
C ARG A 32 2.43 15.79 6.27
N GLU A 33 2.17 15.74 7.56
CA GLU A 33 2.57 14.61 8.39
C GLU A 33 1.87 13.33 7.92
N LYS A 34 0.56 13.40 7.74
CA LYS A 34 -0.22 12.26 7.27
C LYS A 34 0.17 11.87 5.85
N PHE A 35 0.43 12.84 4.99
CA PHE A 35 0.89 12.61 3.63
C PHE A 35 2.20 11.83 3.63
N ASN A 36 3.19 12.28 4.40
CA ASN A 36 4.50 11.63 4.45
C ASN A 36 4.41 10.23 5.07
N ASN A 37 3.62 10.06 6.11
CA ASN A 37 3.43 8.75 6.75
C ASN A 37 2.75 7.77 5.81
N THR A 38 1.74 8.22 5.08
CA THR A 38 1.02 7.39 4.12
C THR A 38 1.93 7.02 2.94
N LYS A 39 2.74 7.95 2.48
CA LYS A 39 3.69 7.71 1.40
C LYS A 39 4.70 6.62 1.81
N SER A 40 5.21 6.68 3.03
CA SER A 40 6.12 5.66 3.56
C SER A 40 5.44 4.29 3.63
N LEU A 41 4.19 4.25 4.05
CA LEU A 41 3.40 3.02 4.07
C LEU A 41 3.23 2.44 2.67
N MET A 42 2.96 3.28 1.67
CA MET A 42 2.81 2.85 0.29
C MET A 42 4.09 2.21 -0.24
N LEU A 43 5.24 2.81 0.05
CA LEU A 43 6.53 2.25 -0.36
C LEU A 43 6.78 0.89 0.28
N LYS A 44 6.43 0.74 1.54
CA LYS A 44 6.53 -0.53 2.25
C LYS A 44 5.63 -1.59 1.63
N LEU A 45 4.39 -1.23 1.32
CA LEU A 45 3.44 -2.15 0.68
C LEU A 45 3.92 -2.56 -0.71
N GLN A 46 4.46 -1.64 -1.48
CA GLN A 46 5.03 -1.94 -2.80
C GLN A 46 6.19 -2.93 -2.69
N SER A 47 7.04 -2.75 -1.72
CA SER A 47 8.14 -3.67 -1.46
C SER A 47 7.65 -5.06 -1.12
N GLN A 48 6.62 -5.15 -0.28
CA GLN A 48 6.01 -6.43 0.10
C GLN A 48 5.36 -7.13 -1.10
N ILE A 49 4.72 -6.37 -1.98
CA ILE A 49 4.12 -6.91 -3.20
C ILE A 49 5.21 -7.48 -4.10
N GLN A 50 6.30 -6.77 -4.28
CA GLN A 50 7.44 -7.26 -5.08
C GLN A 50 8.01 -8.54 -4.51
N GLU A 51 8.17 -8.62 -3.21
CA GLU A 51 8.64 -9.84 -2.54
C GLU A 51 7.70 -11.02 -2.77
N ALA A 52 6.39 -10.77 -2.68
CA ALA A 52 5.39 -11.82 -2.91
C ALA A 52 5.44 -12.33 -4.35
N LEU A 53 5.69 -11.45 -5.30
CA LEU A 53 5.77 -11.81 -6.73
C LEU A 53 7.02 -12.61 -7.09
N LYS A 54 8.06 -12.51 -6.29
CA LYS A 54 9.31 -13.27 -6.52
C LYS A 54 9.20 -14.75 -6.13
N LYS A 55 8.22 -15.10 -5.38
CA LYS A 55 7.98 -16.49 -4.99
C LYS A 55 7.23 -17.23 -6.10
#